data_2cae389dc1dd1b51e0fb08468ac3802e
#
_entry.id   2cae389dc1dd1b51e0fb08468ac3802e
#
_cell.length_a   1.000
_cell.length_b   1.000
_cell.length_c   1.000
_cell.angle_alpha   90.00
_cell.angle_beta   90.00
_cell.angle_gamma   90.00
#
_symmetry.space_group_name_H-M   'P 1'
#
loop_
_entity.id
_entity.type
_entity.pdbx_description
1 polymer ?
#
loop_
_entity_poly.entity_id
_entity_poly.type
_entity_poly.pdbx_seq_one_letter_code
_entity_poly.pdbx_strand_id
1 'polypeptide(L)'
;MMMASKDATSSVDGASGAGQLVPEVNASDPLAMDPVAGSSTAVATAGQVNPIDPWIINNFVQAPQGEFTISPNNTPGGVLFDLSLGPHLNPFLLHLSQMYNGWVGNMRVRIMLAGNAFTAGKIIVSCIPPGFGSHNLTIAQATLFPHVIADVRTLDPIEVPLEDVRNVLFHNNDRNQQTMRLVCMLYTPLRTGGGTGDSFVVAGRVMTCPSPDFNFLFLVPPTVEQKTRPFTLPNLPLSSLSNSRAPLPISGMGISPDNVQSVQFQNGRCTLDGRLVGTTPVSLSHVAKIRGTSNGTVINLTELDGTPFHPFEGPAPIGFPDLGGCDWHINMTQFGHSSQTQYDVDTTPDTFVPHLGSIQANGIGSGNYIGVLSWVSPPSHPSGSQVDLWKIPNYGSSITEATHLAPSVYPPGFGEVLVFFMSKIPGPGAYSLPCLLPQEYISHLASEQAPTVGEAALLHYVDPDTGRTLGEFKAYPDGFLTCVPNGASSGPQQLPINGVFVFVSWVSRFYQLKPVGTASSAR
;
A
#
# COMPACT_ATOMS: atom_id res chain seq x y z
N MET A 1 -40.78 -10.01 -26.18
CA MET A 1 -40.30 -9.90 -27.57
C MET A 1 -39.11 -10.85 -27.65
N MET A 2 -39.30 -12.04 -28.20
CA MET A 2 -38.23 -13.06 -28.31
C MET A 2 -37.17 -12.52 -29.26
N MET A 3 -36.00 -12.25 -28.77
CA MET A 3 -34.83 -12.08 -29.62
C MET A 3 -34.44 -13.44 -30.14
N ALA A 4 -34.51 -13.60 -31.45
CA ALA A 4 -34.00 -14.78 -32.13
C ALA A 4 -32.51 -14.91 -31.83
N SER A 5 -32.15 -16.08 -31.34
CA SER A 5 -30.76 -16.54 -31.30
C SER A 5 -30.18 -16.36 -32.70
N LYS A 6 -29.22 -15.50 -32.88
CA LYS A 6 -28.38 -15.52 -34.06
C LYS A 6 -27.58 -16.79 -33.98
N ASP A 7 -27.92 -17.74 -34.84
CA ASP A 7 -27.09 -18.92 -35.05
C ASP A 7 -25.67 -18.47 -35.35
N ALA A 8 -24.74 -18.89 -34.50
CA ALA A 8 -23.31 -18.61 -34.61
C ALA A 8 -22.64 -19.45 -35.71
N THR A 9 -23.32 -19.63 -36.84
CA THR A 9 -22.82 -20.46 -37.94
C THR A 9 -21.91 -19.72 -38.90
N SER A 10 -21.70 -18.42 -38.73
CA SER A 10 -20.92 -17.65 -39.70
C SER A 10 -19.44 -17.49 -39.38
N SER A 11 -19.00 -17.87 -38.21
CA SER A 11 -17.57 -17.73 -37.83
C SER A 11 -16.71 -18.95 -38.20
N VAL A 12 -17.34 -20.04 -38.58
CA VAL A 12 -16.67 -21.30 -38.87
C VAL A 12 -16.12 -21.36 -40.30
N ASP A 13 -16.71 -20.61 -41.21
CA ASP A 13 -16.36 -20.68 -42.64
C ASP A 13 -14.98 -20.11 -43.02
N GLY A 14 -14.34 -19.40 -42.13
CA GLY A 14 -13.00 -18.84 -42.36
C GLY A 14 -11.86 -19.71 -41.83
N ALA A 15 -12.14 -20.67 -41.00
CA ALA A 15 -11.13 -21.54 -40.39
C ALA A 15 -11.03 -22.85 -41.17
N SER A 16 -10.28 -22.80 -42.23
CA SER A 16 -9.94 -23.97 -43.04
C SER A 16 -9.62 -25.21 -42.18
N GLY A 17 -10.53 -26.18 -42.17
CA GLY A 17 -10.26 -27.57 -41.77
C GLY A 17 -9.79 -27.86 -40.35
N ALA A 18 -9.03 -26.98 -39.73
CA ALA A 18 -8.57 -27.13 -38.35
C ALA A 18 -9.63 -26.78 -37.31
N GLY A 19 -10.62 -25.96 -37.68
CA GLY A 19 -11.73 -25.59 -36.81
C GLY A 19 -12.74 -26.71 -36.53
N GLN A 20 -12.78 -27.72 -37.37
CA GLN A 20 -13.71 -28.84 -37.19
C GLN A 20 -13.27 -29.83 -36.11
N LEU A 21 -12.00 -29.79 -35.69
CA LEU A 21 -11.47 -30.69 -34.67
C LEU A 21 -11.70 -30.19 -33.24
N VAL A 22 -12.19 -28.97 -33.09
CA VAL A 22 -12.42 -28.37 -31.76
C VAL A 22 -13.85 -27.86 -31.74
N PRO A 23 -14.74 -28.46 -30.93
CA PRO A 23 -16.09 -27.98 -30.80
C PRO A 23 -16.06 -26.54 -30.33
N GLU A 24 -16.80 -25.69 -31.02
CA GLU A 24 -17.05 -24.31 -30.58
C GLU A 24 -17.70 -24.36 -29.20
N VAL A 25 -17.00 -23.85 -28.21
CA VAL A 25 -17.56 -23.78 -26.85
C VAL A 25 -18.31 -22.47 -26.76
N ASN A 26 -19.62 -22.54 -26.91
CA ASN A 26 -20.46 -21.41 -26.54
C ASN A 26 -20.26 -21.13 -25.05
N ALA A 27 -19.92 -19.89 -24.73
CA ALA A 27 -19.96 -19.45 -23.34
C ALA A 27 -21.40 -19.70 -22.83
N SER A 28 -21.55 -20.45 -21.74
CA SER A 28 -22.87 -20.58 -21.12
C SER A 28 -23.28 -19.18 -20.63
N ASP A 29 -24.47 -18.75 -21.05
CA ASP A 29 -25.00 -17.51 -20.52
C ASP A 29 -25.04 -17.56 -18.98
N PRO A 30 -24.59 -16.50 -18.29
CA PRO A 30 -24.73 -16.46 -16.84
C PRO A 30 -26.23 -16.59 -16.52
N LEU A 31 -26.55 -17.29 -15.45
CA LEU A 31 -27.91 -17.31 -14.92
C LEU A 31 -28.37 -15.86 -14.77
N ALA A 32 -29.34 -15.47 -15.58
CA ALA A 32 -29.88 -14.12 -15.52
C ALA A 32 -30.47 -13.91 -14.12
N MET A 33 -29.82 -13.05 -13.35
CA MET A 33 -30.46 -12.51 -12.17
C MET A 33 -31.40 -11.42 -12.65
N ASP A 34 -32.68 -11.50 -12.25
CA ASP A 34 -33.60 -10.41 -12.51
C ASP A 34 -32.99 -9.11 -11.94
N PRO A 35 -32.91 -8.05 -12.76
CA PRO A 35 -32.32 -6.80 -12.29
C PRO A 35 -33.07 -6.35 -11.05
N VAL A 36 -32.35 -6.20 -9.96
CA VAL A 36 -32.93 -5.63 -8.74
C VAL A 36 -33.38 -4.22 -9.09
N ALA A 37 -34.68 -3.96 -8.98
CA ALA A 37 -35.29 -2.67 -9.31
C ALA A 37 -34.85 -1.56 -8.35
N GLY A 38 -33.58 -1.21 -8.41
CA GLY A 38 -32.95 -0.34 -7.44
C GLY A 38 -32.46 0.99 -7.99
N SER A 39 -32.00 1.00 -9.24
CA SER A 39 -31.45 2.24 -9.80
C SER A 39 -32.52 3.31 -10.01
N SER A 40 -33.69 2.94 -10.53
CA SER A 40 -34.80 3.87 -10.72
C SER A 40 -35.33 4.44 -9.39
N THR A 41 -35.39 3.62 -8.35
CA THR A 41 -35.80 4.06 -7.01
C THR A 41 -34.79 5.00 -6.41
N ALA A 42 -33.50 4.71 -6.52
CA ALA A 42 -32.43 5.57 -6.03
C ALA A 42 -32.43 6.92 -6.75
N VAL A 43 -32.58 6.92 -8.07
CA VAL A 43 -32.65 8.16 -8.87
C VAL A 43 -33.88 8.99 -8.49
N ALA A 44 -35.06 8.36 -8.33
CA ALA A 44 -36.26 9.06 -7.90
C ALA A 44 -36.13 9.66 -6.52
N THR A 45 -35.48 8.97 -5.60
CA THR A 45 -35.24 9.45 -4.23
C THR A 45 -34.23 10.60 -4.18
N ALA A 46 -33.21 10.56 -5.03
CA ALA A 46 -32.21 11.63 -5.12
C ALA A 46 -32.72 12.91 -5.80
N GLY A 47 -33.86 12.83 -6.48
CA GLY A 47 -34.48 13.97 -7.17
C GLY A 47 -33.67 14.53 -8.34
N GLN A 48 -32.67 13.78 -8.81
CA GLN A 48 -31.78 14.17 -9.90
C GLN A 48 -31.71 13.05 -10.93
N VAL A 49 -31.82 13.42 -12.19
CA VAL A 49 -31.54 12.54 -13.33
C VAL A 49 -30.34 13.12 -14.05
N ASN A 50 -29.23 12.41 -14.01
CA ASN A 50 -27.98 12.83 -14.65
C ASN A 50 -27.71 11.90 -15.84
N PRO A 51 -28.22 12.18 -17.04
CA PRO A 51 -28.00 11.34 -18.19
C PRO A 51 -26.50 11.33 -18.56
N ILE A 52 -25.96 10.14 -18.69
CA ILE A 52 -24.61 9.94 -19.21
C ILE A 52 -24.68 10.02 -20.73
N ASP A 53 -23.68 10.62 -21.34
CA ASP A 53 -23.60 10.75 -22.79
C ASP A 53 -23.74 9.37 -23.46
N PRO A 54 -24.62 9.22 -24.46
CA PRO A 54 -24.84 7.97 -25.17
C PRO A 54 -23.56 7.35 -25.76
N TRP A 55 -22.59 8.18 -26.09
CA TRP A 55 -21.29 7.71 -26.56
C TRP A 55 -20.54 6.92 -25.47
N ILE A 56 -20.60 7.35 -24.22
CA ILE A 56 -20.01 6.64 -23.08
C ILE A 56 -20.74 5.31 -22.80
N ILE A 57 -22.09 5.34 -22.88
CA ILE A 57 -22.93 4.16 -22.62
C ILE A 57 -22.73 3.06 -23.69
N ASN A 58 -22.42 3.45 -24.91
CA ASN A 58 -22.32 2.50 -26.02
C ASN A 58 -20.88 2.14 -26.38
N ASN A 59 -19.88 2.73 -25.73
CA ASN A 59 -18.48 2.51 -26.03
C ASN A 59 -17.80 1.68 -24.94
N PHE A 60 -17.27 0.53 -25.33
CA PHE A 60 -16.44 -0.27 -24.43
C PHE A 60 -15.02 0.30 -24.37
N VAL A 61 -14.57 0.65 -23.19
CA VAL A 61 -13.24 1.20 -22.93
C VAL A 61 -12.46 0.25 -22.03
N GLN A 62 -11.18 0.10 -22.29
CA GLN A 62 -10.35 -0.77 -21.47
C GLN A 62 -10.36 -0.29 -20.01
N ALA A 63 -10.63 -1.23 -19.09
CA ALA A 63 -10.52 -0.96 -17.67
C ALA A 63 -9.07 -0.63 -17.29
N PRO A 64 -8.82 0.30 -16.37
CA PRO A 64 -7.46 0.67 -15.98
C PRO A 64 -6.59 -0.51 -15.49
N GLN A 65 -7.21 -1.52 -14.90
CA GLN A 65 -6.57 -2.76 -14.42
C GLN A 65 -6.98 -3.97 -15.29
N GLY A 66 -7.38 -3.74 -16.51
CA GLY A 66 -7.98 -4.74 -17.39
C GLY A 66 -6.99 -5.55 -18.22
N GLU A 67 -5.72 -5.58 -17.90
CA GLU A 67 -4.75 -6.43 -18.58
C GLU A 67 -4.37 -7.62 -17.69
N PHE A 68 -4.44 -8.82 -18.25
CA PHE A 68 -4.00 -10.03 -17.55
C PHE A 68 -3.40 -11.03 -18.54
N THR A 69 -2.65 -11.97 -18.00
CA THR A 69 -2.02 -13.03 -18.80
C THR A 69 -2.31 -14.39 -18.17
N ILE A 70 -2.51 -15.38 -19.02
CA ILE A 70 -2.66 -16.77 -18.62
C ILE A 70 -1.45 -17.52 -19.12
N SER A 71 -0.72 -18.14 -18.20
CA SER A 71 0.46 -18.94 -18.53
C SER A 71 0.26 -20.41 -18.12
N PRO A 72 1.02 -21.34 -18.71
CA PRO A 72 1.01 -22.74 -18.26
C PRO A 72 1.42 -22.95 -16.80
N ASN A 73 2.10 -21.94 -16.21
CA ASN A 73 2.54 -21.97 -14.81
C ASN A 73 1.44 -21.54 -13.82
N ASN A 74 0.35 -20.96 -14.32
CA ASN A 74 -0.78 -20.65 -13.44
C ASN A 74 -1.45 -21.94 -12.96
N THR A 75 -1.71 -22.03 -11.67
CA THR A 75 -2.42 -23.18 -11.09
C THR A 75 -3.93 -23.02 -11.26
N PRO A 76 -4.67 -24.12 -11.51
CA PRO A 76 -6.13 -24.08 -11.48
C PRO A 76 -6.64 -23.53 -10.13
N GLY A 77 -7.63 -22.65 -10.19
CA GLY A 77 -8.11 -21.92 -9.03
C GLY A 77 -7.35 -20.62 -8.72
N GLY A 78 -6.24 -20.38 -9.42
CA GLY A 78 -5.55 -19.09 -9.31
C GLY A 78 -6.38 -17.95 -9.89
N VAL A 79 -6.45 -16.83 -9.15
CA VAL A 79 -7.15 -15.62 -9.59
C VAL A 79 -6.30 -14.91 -10.64
N LEU A 80 -6.91 -14.63 -11.78
CA LEU A 80 -6.30 -13.91 -12.90
C LEU A 80 -6.54 -12.40 -12.79
N PHE A 81 -7.75 -12.02 -12.43
CA PHE A 81 -8.09 -10.66 -12.06
C PHE A 81 -9.29 -10.65 -11.10
N ASP A 82 -9.42 -9.56 -10.38
CA ASP A 82 -10.48 -9.30 -9.42
C ASP A 82 -10.85 -7.82 -9.47
N LEU A 83 -12.03 -7.53 -10.02
CA LEU A 83 -12.50 -6.17 -10.27
C LEU A 83 -13.77 -5.91 -9.48
N SER A 84 -13.79 -4.86 -8.67
CA SER A 84 -14.97 -4.42 -7.96
C SER A 84 -15.81 -3.47 -8.82
N LEU A 85 -17.14 -3.63 -8.77
CA LEU A 85 -18.07 -2.74 -9.46
C LEU A 85 -17.94 -1.31 -8.95
N GLY A 86 -17.79 -0.37 -9.84
CA GLY A 86 -17.70 1.04 -9.52
C GLY A 86 -17.26 1.91 -10.69
N PRO A 87 -17.37 3.24 -10.55
CA PRO A 87 -16.96 4.17 -11.60
C PRO A 87 -15.50 4.01 -12.02
N HIS A 88 -14.64 3.52 -11.12
CA HIS A 88 -13.21 3.32 -11.37
C HIS A 88 -12.89 2.26 -12.44
N LEU A 89 -13.86 1.40 -12.79
CA LEU A 89 -13.69 0.43 -13.86
C LEU A 89 -13.68 1.04 -15.26
N ASN A 90 -14.17 2.26 -15.40
CA ASN A 90 -14.21 2.96 -16.68
C ASN A 90 -13.59 4.35 -16.53
N PRO A 91 -12.59 4.73 -17.34
CA PRO A 91 -11.92 6.02 -17.21
C PRO A 91 -12.84 7.24 -17.31
N PHE A 92 -13.88 7.17 -18.16
CA PHE A 92 -14.85 8.27 -18.28
C PHE A 92 -15.74 8.37 -17.04
N LEU A 93 -16.21 7.23 -16.52
CA LEU A 93 -17.00 7.22 -15.30
C LEU A 93 -16.19 7.67 -14.09
N LEU A 94 -14.91 7.29 -14.03
CA LEU A 94 -14.00 7.75 -12.98
C LEU A 94 -13.86 9.27 -13.00
N HIS A 95 -13.72 9.86 -14.19
CA HIS A 95 -13.65 11.32 -14.34
C HIS A 95 -14.96 11.99 -13.91
N LEU A 96 -16.09 11.49 -14.38
CA LEU A 96 -17.42 12.02 -14.02
C LEU A 96 -17.72 11.86 -12.53
N SER A 97 -17.29 10.77 -11.91
CA SER A 97 -17.53 10.50 -10.49
C SER A 97 -16.97 11.57 -9.55
N GLN A 98 -15.98 12.32 -10.00
CA GLN A 98 -15.39 13.41 -9.21
C GLN A 98 -16.37 14.58 -8.96
N MET A 99 -17.41 14.67 -9.77
CA MET A 99 -18.44 15.71 -9.64
C MET A 99 -19.65 15.27 -8.81
N TYR A 100 -19.70 14.00 -8.37
CA TYR A 100 -20.86 13.44 -7.69
C TYR A 100 -20.47 12.72 -6.41
N ASN A 101 -21.37 12.71 -5.42
CA ASN A 101 -21.16 11.99 -4.16
C ASN A 101 -21.59 10.53 -4.21
N GLY A 102 -22.44 10.16 -5.14
CA GLY A 102 -22.96 8.81 -5.21
C GLY A 102 -23.17 8.34 -6.64
N TRP A 103 -23.36 7.05 -6.78
CA TRP A 103 -23.66 6.38 -8.03
C TRP A 103 -24.52 5.14 -7.80
N VAL A 104 -25.16 4.68 -8.85
CA VAL A 104 -25.99 3.48 -8.85
C VAL A 104 -26.09 2.92 -10.27
N GLY A 105 -26.23 1.61 -10.40
CA GLY A 105 -26.53 0.96 -11.66
C GLY A 105 -25.48 -0.06 -12.10
N ASN A 106 -25.82 -0.77 -13.15
CA ASN A 106 -25.09 -1.91 -13.66
C ASN A 106 -23.97 -1.50 -14.63
N MET A 107 -23.00 -2.38 -14.81
CA MET A 107 -21.98 -2.25 -15.84
C MET A 107 -21.95 -3.48 -16.74
N ARG A 108 -21.56 -3.30 -17.98
CA ARG A 108 -21.28 -4.39 -18.91
C ARG A 108 -19.78 -4.55 -19.04
N VAL A 109 -19.33 -5.78 -18.89
CA VAL A 109 -17.91 -6.12 -19.01
C VAL A 109 -17.72 -7.03 -20.20
N ARG A 110 -16.69 -6.75 -20.99
CA ARG A 110 -16.31 -7.53 -22.15
C ARG A 110 -14.87 -7.98 -21.98
N ILE A 111 -14.64 -9.30 -22.02
CA ILE A 111 -13.33 -9.91 -21.89
C ILE A 111 -12.89 -10.41 -23.26
N MET A 112 -11.73 -9.98 -23.69
CA MET A 112 -11.12 -10.38 -24.95
C MET A 112 -9.89 -11.24 -24.64
N LEU A 113 -9.78 -12.39 -25.27
CA LEU A 113 -8.67 -13.33 -25.14
C LEU A 113 -7.90 -13.43 -26.46
N ALA A 114 -6.60 -13.43 -26.38
CA ALA A 114 -5.72 -13.64 -27.53
C ALA A 114 -5.07 -15.03 -27.46
N GLY A 115 -5.90 -16.05 -27.54
CA GLY A 115 -5.49 -17.44 -27.68
C GLY A 115 -5.25 -17.82 -29.14
N ASN A 116 -4.75 -19.01 -29.38
CA ASN A 116 -4.61 -19.61 -30.70
C ASN A 116 -5.14 -21.03 -30.72
N ALA A 117 -5.20 -21.64 -31.91
CA ALA A 117 -5.75 -23.00 -32.11
C ALA A 117 -4.97 -24.09 -31.37
N PHE A 118 -3.74 -23.84 -30.96
CA PHE A 118 -2.89 -24.81 -30.26
C PHE A 118 -2.93 -24.67 -28.73
N THR A 119 -3.65 -23.69 -28.21
CA THR A 119 -3.86 -23.52 -26.77
C THR A 119 -5.14 -24.23 -26.35
N ALA A 120 -5.14 -24.87 -25.19
CA ALA A 120 -6.32 -25.44 -24.57
C ALA A 120 -6.36 -25.05 -23.09
N GLY A 121 -7.51 -24.65 -22.63
CA GLY A 121 -7.73 -24.25 -21.25
C GLY A 121 -9.06 -23.52 -21.12
N LYS A 122 -9.54 -23.42 -19.90
CA LYS A 122 -10.80 -22.70 -19.61
C LYS A 122 -10.61 -21.76 -18.45
N ILE A 123 -11.26 -20.64 -18.51
CA ILE A 123 -11.40 -19.68 -17.42
C ILE A 123 -12.85 -19.68 -16.93
N ILE A 124 -13.02 -19.36 -15.67
CA ILE A 124 -14.31 -19.07 -15.05
C ILE A 124 -14.33 -17.61 -14.62
N VAL A 125 -15.38 -16.91 -14.99
CA VAL A 125 -15.62 -15.52 -14.59
C VAL A 125 -16.89 -15.50 -13.75
N SER A 126 -16.79 -15.13 -12.50
CA SER A 126 -17.89 -15.18 -11.54
C SER A 126 -18.20 -13.81 -10.97
N CYS A 127 -19.50 -13.51 -10.83
CA CYS A 127 -20.00 -12.30 -10.20
C CYS A 127 -20.27 -12.58 -8.71
N ILE A 128 -19.44 -12.02 -7.84
CA ILE A 128 -19.47 -12.29 -6.39
C ILE A 128 -20.20 -11.14 -5.69
N PRO A 129 -21.22 -11.44 -4.87
CA PRO A 129 -21.97 -10.42 -4.16
C PRO A 129 -21.16 -9.76 -3.05
N PRO A 130 -21.53 -8.54 -2.63
CA PRO A 130 -20.90 -7.84 -1.53
C PRO A 130 -21.01 -8.65 -0.23
N GLY A 131 -19.98 -8.55 0.62
CA GLY A 131 -19.93 -9.28 1.88
C GLY A 131 -19.33 -10.69 1.79
N PHE A 132 -19.07 -11.19 0.59
CA PHE A 132 -18.36 -12.46 0.40
C PHE A 132 -16.86 -12.23 0.21
N GLY A 133 -16.03 -12.82 1.08
CA GLY A 133 -14.58 -12.67 1.03
C GLY A 133 -13.97 -13.43 -0.15
N SER A 134 -13.19 -12.75 -0.97
CA SER A 134 -12.54 -13.37 -2.15
C SER A 134 -11.20 -14.06 -1.84
N HIS A 135 -10.63 -13.85 -0.67
CA HIS A 135 -9.25 -14.27 -0.37
C HIS A 135 -9.01 -15.79 -0.42
N ASN A 136 -10.05 -16.60 -0.33
CA ASN A 136 -9.94 -18.05 -0.41
C ASN A 136 -11.04 -18.64 -1.30
N LEU A 137 -11.42 -17.94 -2.34
CA LEU A 137 -12.45 -18.42 -3.26
C LEU A 137 -11.94 -19.66 -4.00
N THR A 138 -12.64 -20.77 -3.83
CA THR A 138 -12.36 -21.98 -4.58
C THR A 138 -13.19 -22.01 -5.87
N ILE A 139 -12.75 -22.80 -6.86
CA ILE A 139 -13.51 -23.00 -8.11
C ILE A 139 -14.93 -23.48 -7.81
N ALA A 140 -15.10 -24.38 -6.86
CA ALA A 140 -16.42 -24.89 -6.47
C ALA A 140 -17.31 -23.77 -5.91
N GLN A 141 -16.77 -22.86 -5.12
CA GLN A 141 -17.50 -21.70 -4.61
C GLN A 141 -17.81 -20.69 -5.72
N ALA A 142 -16.90 -20.47 -6.65
CA ALA A 142 -17.10 -19.59 -7.78
C ALA A 142 -18.29 -20.04 -8.65
N THR A 143 -18.53 -21.35 -8.77
CA THR A 143 -19.67 -21.89 -9.52
C THR A 143 -21.03 -21.74 -8.81
N LEU A 144 -21.05 -21.38 -7.54
CA LEU A 144 -22.28 -21.11 -6.80
C LEU A 144 -22.89 -19.75 -7.13
N PHE A 145 -22.12 -18.85 -7.71
CA PHE A 145 -22.53 -17.53 -8.11
C PHE A 145 -22.82 -17.49 -9.63
N PRO A 146 -23.51 -16.48 -10.14
CA PRO A 146 -23.62 -16.27 -11.58
C PRO A 146 -22.23 -16.24 -12.21
N HIS A 147 -22.00 -17.08 -13.20
CA HIS A 147 -20.69 -17.25 -13.81
C HIS A 147 -20.75 -17.62 -15.28
N VAL A 148 -19.67 -17.36 -15.97
CA VAL A 148 -19.42 -17.79 -17.34
C VAL A 148 -18.15 -18.62 -17.37
N ILE A 149 -18.18 -19.76 -18.04
CA ILE A 149 -17.00 -20.58 -18.33
C ILE A 149 -16.67 -20.45 -19.81
N ALA A 150 -15.49 -19.94 -20.11
CA ALA A 150 -15.07 -19.72 -21.48
C ALA A 150 -13.77 -20.47 -21.80
N ASP A 151 -13.64 -20.87 -23.07
CA ASP A 151 -12.41 -21.43 -23.59
C ASP A 151 -11.43 -20.29 -23.96
N VAL A 152 -10.14 -20.48 -23.67
CA VAL A 152 -9.10 -19.48 -23.99
C VAL A 152 -8.93 -19.25 -25.51
N ARG A 153 -9.50 -20.11 -26.34
CA ARG A 153 -9.47 -19.99 -27.80
C ARG A 153 -10.64 -19.20 -28.37
N THR A 154 -11.58 -18.79 -27.53
CA THR A 154 -12.74 -18.04 -27.98
C THR A 154 -12.29 -16.76 -28.69
N LEU A 155 -12.70 -16.59 -29.93
CA LEU A 155 -12.41 -15.39 -30.73
C LEU A 155 -13.41 -14.28 -30.42
N ASP A 156 -14.63 -14.66 -30.08
CA ASP A 156 -15.67 -13.70 -29.71
C ASP A 156 -15.44 -13.14 -28.30
N PRO A 157 -15.66 -11.86 -28.08
CA PRO A 157 -15.60 -11.28 -26.75
C PRO A 157 -16.61 -11.92 -25.80
N ILE A 158 -16.16 -12.27 -24.61
CA ILE A 158 -17.02 -12.80 -23.55
C ILE A 158 -17.69 -11.62 -22.87
N GLU A 159 -19.00 -11.48 -23.02
CA GLU A 159 -19.75 -10.43 -22.36
C GLU A 159 -20.33 -10.93 -21.04
N VAL A 160 -20.07 -10.19 -19.97
CA VAL A 160 -20.57 -10.48 -18.62
C VAL A 160 -21.29 -9.24 -18.10
N PRO A 161 -22.59 -9.32 -17.80
CA PRO A 161 -23.27 -8.25 -17.09
C PRO A 161 -22.81 -8.25 -15.63
N LEU A 162 -22.32 -7.13 -15.18
CA LEU A 162 -21.98 -6.93 -13.78
C LEU A 162 -23.11 -6.13 -13.12
N GLU A 163 -24.01 -6.85 -12.50
CA GLU A 163 -25.20 -6.29 -11.88
C GLU A 163 -24.86 -5.66 -10.53
N ASP A 164 -25.56 -4.58 -10.21
CA ASP A 164 -25.39 -3.85 -8.96
C ASP A 164 -26.29 -4.41 -7.86
N VAL A 165 -25.90 -5.57 -7.32
CA VAL A 165 -26.57 -6.13 -6.15
C VAL A 165 -26.00 -5.46 -4.89
N ARG A 166 -26.85 -4.79 -4.13
CA ARG A 166 -26.45 -3.98 -3.00
C ARG A 166 -27.45 -4.05 -1.85
N ASN A 167 -26.94 -3.78 -0.65
CA ASN A 167 -27.73 -3.68 0.57
C ASN A 167 -28.05 -2.22 0.95
N VAL A 168 -27.67 -1.27 0.10
CA VAL A 168 -27.85 0.18 0.29
C VAL A 168 -28.64 0.75 -0.89
N LEU A 169 -29.25 1.91 -0.74
CA LEU A 169 -30.04 2.50 -1.82
C LEU A 169 -29.14 2.96 -2.99
N PHE A 170 -27.98 3.50 -2.69
CA PHE A 170 -26.96 3.92 -3.66
C PHE A 170 -25.57 3.77 -3.04
N HIS A 171 -24.55 3.75 -3.87
CA HIS A 171 -23.15 3.75 -3.43
C HIS A 171 -22.65 5.17 -3.26
N ASN A 172 -22.02 5.44 -2.14
CA ASN A 172 -21.23 6.67 -1.98
C ASN A 172 -19.91 6.54 -2.74
N ASN A 173 -19.42 7.66 -3.27
CA ASN A 173 -18.06 7.72 -3.77
C ASN A 173 -17.02 7.58 -2.65
N ASP A 174 -17.46 7.64 -1.41
CA ASP A 174 -16.63 7.31 -0.25
C ASP A 174 -16.35 5.79 -0.23
N ARG A 175 -15.10 5.43 -0.34
CA ARG A 175 -14.54 4.22 -0.95
C ARG A 175 -14.56 2.96 -0.09
N ASN A 176 -15.27 2.97 1.01
CA ASN A 176 -15.30 1.82 1.94
C ASN A 176 -16.52 0.90 1.76
N GLN A 177 -17.32 1.11 0.73
CA GLN A 177 -18.47 0.25 0.47
C GLN A 177 -18.07 -0.98 -0.32
N GLN A 178 -18.53 -2.13 0.16
CA GLN A 178 -18.40 -3.37 -0.58
C GLN A 178 -19.39 -3.38 -1.73
N THR A 179 -18.90 -3.60 -2.93
CA THR A 179 -19.68 -3.70 -4.15
C THR A 179 -19.58 -5.10 -4.74
N MET A 180 -20.40 -5.40 -5.75
CA MET A 180 -20.23 -6.62 -6.55
C MET A 180 -18.81 -6.70 -7.10
N ARG A 181 -18.30 -7.92 -7.22
CA ARG A 181 -16.96 -8.19 -7.74
C ARG A 181 -17.02 -9.16 -8.89
N LEU A 182 -16.24 -8.88 -9.91
CA LEU A 182 -16.02 -9.76 -11.04
C LEU A 182 -14.65 -10.45 -10.85
N VAL A 183 -14.68 -11.73 -10.54
CA VAL A 183 -13.46 -12.52 -10.32
C VAL A 183 -13.29 -13.51 -11.46
N CYS A 184 -12.13 -13.45 -12.09
CA CYS A 184 -11.71 -14.42 -13.10
C CYS A 184 -10.67 -15.37 -12.53
N MET A 185 -10.90 -16.65 -12.69
CA MET A 185 -9.99 -17.70 -12.22
C MET A 185 -9.67 -18.68 -13.34
N LEU A 186 -8.50 -19.30 -13.27
CA LEU A 186 -8.18 -20.40 -14.16
C LEU A 186 -8.98 -21.65 -13.76
N TYR A 187 -9.89 -22.09 -14.64
CA TYR A 187 -10.75 -23.24 -14.40
C TYR A 187 -10.05 -24.57 -14.69
N THR A 188 -9.40 -24.65 -15.85
CA THR A 188 -8.58 -25.80 -16.23
C THR A 188 -7.19 -25.34 -16.64
N PRO A 189 -6.15 -26.16 -16.43
CA PRO A 189 -4.78 -25.75 -16.73
C PRO A 189 -4.65 -25.33 -18.20
N LEU A 190 -3.87 -24.29 -18.46
CA LEU A 190 -3.49 -23.93 -19.81
C LEU A 190 -2.54 -24.98 -20.36
N ARG A 191 -2.88 -25.56 -21.51
CA ARG A 191 -2.06 -26.48 -22.27
C ARG A 191 -1.72 -25.84 -23.60
N THR A 192 -0.45 -25.94 -23.99
CA THR A 192 0.04 -25.50 -25.31
C THR A 192 0.55 -26.70 -26.08
N GLY A 193 0.45 -26.66 -27.40
CA GLY A 193 0.92 -27.76 -28.27
C GLY A 193 2.45 -27.89 -28.38
N GLY A 194 3.20 -27.03 -27.75
CA GLY A 194 4.66 -27.08 -27.67
C GLY A 194 5.15 -27.97 -26.52
N GLY A 195 6.38 -28.43 -26.59
CA GLY A 195 7.02 -29.25 -25.56
C GLY A 195 7.24 -28.47 -24.24
N THR A 196 7.78 -29.15 -23.25
CA THR A 196 8.04 -28.67 -21.87
C THR A 196 9.04 -27.51 -21.77
N GLY A 197 8.92 -26.49 -22.56
CA GLY A 197 9.79 -25.31 -22.58
C GLY A 197 9.14 -24.08 -23.20
N ASP A 198 7.91 -24.23 -23.68
CA ASP A 198 7.21 -23.12 -24.31
C ASP A 198 6.72 -22.08 -23.29
N SER A 199 7.22 -20.87 -23.46
CA SER A 199 6.81 -19.68 -22.69
C SER A 199 5.55 -19.01 -23.25
N PHE A 200 4.69 -19.76 -23.96
CA PHE A 200 3.49 -19.18 -24.56
C PHE A 200 2.49 -18.75 -23.51
N VAL A 201 2.04 -17.50 -23.60
CA VAL A 201 1.02 -16.92 -22.73
C VAL A 201 -0.17 -16.45 -23.55
N VAL A 202 -1.36 -16.60 -23.01
CA VAL A 202 -2.58 -15.99 -23.56
C VAL A 202 -2.77 -14.64 -22.91
N ALA A 203 -2.78 -13.58 -23.69
CA ALA A 203 -3.08 -12.26 -23.20
C ALA A 203 -4.59 -12.04 -23.13
N GLY A 204 -5.06 -11.41 -22.06
CA GLY A 204 -6.45 -11.04 -21.87
C GLY A 204 -6.60 -9.54 -21.62
N ARG A 205 -7.71 -8.98 -22.11
CA ARG A 205 -8.09 -7.58 -21.87
C ARG A 205 -9.53 -7.49 -21.43
N VAL A 206 -9.75 -6.67 -20.43
CA VAL A 206 -11.09 -6.37 -19.89
C VAL A 206 -11.49 -4.98 -20.33
N MET A 207 -12.63 -4.90 -20.98
CA MET A 207 -13.25 -3.64 -21.40
C MET A 207 -14.57 -3.45 -20.67
N THR A 208 -14.91 -2.22 -20.35
CA THR A 208 -16.10 -1.89 -19.57
C THR A 208 -16.90 -0.79 -20.22
N CYS A 209 -18.21 -0.85 -20.09
CA CYS A 209 -19.07 0.29 -20.34
C CYS A 209 -20.23 0.30 -19.34
N PRO A 210 -20.80 1.46 -18.99
CA PRO A 210 -21.97 1.52 -18.15
C PRO A 210 -23.19 0.92 -18.86
N SER A 211 -24.11 0.36 -18.11
CA SER A 211 -25.43 0.01 -18.60
C SER A 211 -26.32 1.27 -18.66
N PRO A 212 -27.43 1.25 -19.41
CA PRO A 212 -28.32 2.41 -19.52
C PRO A 212 -28.94 2.87 -18.19
N ASP A 213 -28.97 2.00 -17.21
CA ASP A 213 -29.44 2.26 -15.84
C ASP A 213 -28.40 2.85 -14.90
N PHE A 214 -27.16 3.02 -15.36
CA PHE A 214 -26.12 3.64 -14.57
C PHE A 214 -26.34 5.14 -14.44
N ASN A 215 -26.34 5.65 -13.21
CA ASN A 215 -26.56 7.05 -12.91
C ASN A 215 -25.65 7.55 -11.79
N PHE A 216 -25.26 8.81 -11.90
CA PHE A 216 -24.60 9.53 -10.82
C PHE A 216 -25.63 10.33 -10.01
N LEU A 217 -25.38 10.45 -8.72
CA LEU A 217 -26.30 11.08 -7.77
C LEU A 217 -25.55 12.14 -6.96
N PHE A 218 -26.29 13.17 -6.54
CA PHE A 218 -25.79 14.23 -5.66
C PHE A 218 -24.60 14.98 -6.23
N LEU A 219 -24.86 15.87 -7.16
CA LEU A 219 -23.85 16.78 -7.72
C LEU A 219 -23.17 17.56 -6.60
N VAL A 220 -21.86 17.48 -6.55
CA VAL A 220 -21.04 18.23 -5.59
C VAL A 220 -20.74 19.59 -6.20
N PRO A 221 -21.06 20.70 -5.53
CA PRO A 221 -20.67 22.00 -6.02
C PRO A 221 -19.14 22.10 -6.06
N PRO A 222 -18.56 22.75 -7.08
CA PRO A 222 -17.13 22.94 -7.12
C PRO A 222 -16.68 23.72 -5.88
N THR A 223 -15.73 23.18 -5.14
CA THR A 223 -15.08 23.89 -4.05
C THR A 223 -14.24 25.02 -4.63
N VAL A 224 -14.68 26.25 -4.44
CA VAL A 224 -14.07 27.45 -5.04
C VAL A 224 -12.68 27.75 -4.44
N GLU A 225 -12.27 27.06 -3.37
CA GLU A 225 -11.13 27.47 -2.56
C GLU A 225 -10.00 26.48 -2.39
N GLN A 226 -10.06 25.30 -2.94
CA GLN A 226 -8.91 24.40 -2.84
C GLN A 226 -8.43 23.94 -4.21
N LYS A 227 -7.46 24.69 -4.73
CA LYS A 227 -6.42 24.00 -5.50
C LYS A 227 -5.88 22.93 -4.59
N THR A 228 -6.29 21.70 -4.78
CA THR A 228 -5.64 20.53 -4.17
C THR A 228 -4.17 20.64 -4.54
N ARG A 229 -3.36 21.08 -3.58
CA ARG A 229 -1.92 21.07 -3.80
C ARG A 229 -1.54 19.63 -4.04
N PRO A 230 -0.81 19.32 -5.11
CA PRO A 230 -0.30 17.97 -5.28
C PRO A 230 0.53 17.61 -4.04
N PHE A 231 0.42 16.37 -3.60
CA PHE A 231 1.32 15.85 -2.59
C PHE A 231 2.75 16.03 -3.08
N THR A 232 3.58 16.71 -2.32
CA THR A 232 4.97 16.95 -2.67
C THR A 232 5.88 16.46 -1.56
N LEU A 233 6.97 15.82 -1.95
CA LEU A 233 8.11 15.55 -1.09
C LEU A 233 9.25 16.47 -1.51
N PRO A 234 10.20 16.79 -0.60
CA PRO A 234 11.40 17.51 -0.98
C PRO A 234 12.12 16.78 -2.10
N ASN A 235 12.51 17.49 -3.15
CA ASN A 235 13.28 16.95 -4.25
C ASN A 235 14.76 16.79 -3.84
N LEU A 236 14.99 15.88 -2.93
CA LEU A 236 16.30 15.58 -2.36
C LEU A 236 16.69 14.15 -2.67
N PRO A 237 17.94 13.87 -3.06
CA PRO A 237 18.42 12.51 -3.23
C PRO A 237 18.43 11.77 -1.90
N LEU A 238 18.21 10.47 -1.93
CA LEU A 238 18.15 9.64 -0.71
C LEU A 238 19.41 9.80 0.15
N SER A 239 20.59 9.95 -0.46
CA SER A 239 21.87 10.14 0.23
C SER A 239 21.99 11.44 1.04
N SER A 240 21.16 12.44 0.77
CA SER A 240 21.15 13.72 1.50
C SER A 240 20.14 13.74 2.65
N LEU A 241 19.39 12.67 2.85
CA LEU A 241 18.38 12.56 3.90
C LEU A 241 19.00 12.03 5.19
N SER A 242 18.36 12.37 6.31
CA SER A 242 18.79 11.94 7.65
C SER A 242 17.74 11.04 8.30
N ASN A 243 18.21 10.10 9.12
CA ASN A 243 17.33 9.25 9.90
C ASN A 243 16.55 10.09 10.92
N SER A 244 15.25 9.88 11.03
CA SER A 244 14.41 10.61 11.97
C SER A 244 14.54 10.13 13.42
N ARG A 245 15.18 8.99 13.65
CA ARG A 245 15.44 8.43 14.99
C ARG A 245 16.81 8.82 15.52
N ALA A 246 17.76 9.06 14.63
CA ALA A 246 19.10 9.53 14.94
C ALA A 246 19.61 10.38 13.77
N PRO A 247 20.39 11.46 14.00
CA PRO A 247 20.86 12.35 12.96
C PRO A 247 21.99 11.72 12.13
N LEU A 248 21.73 10.55 11.58
CA LEU A 248 22.64 9.80 10.74
C LEU A 248 22.22 9.90 9.28
N PRO A 249 23.14 10.02 8.32
CA PRO A 249 22.81 10.04 6.91
C PRO A 249 22.18 8.72 6.49
N ILE A 250 21.17 8.78 5.63
CA ILE A 250 20.53 7.59 5.05
C ILE A 250 21.55 6.89 4.14
N SER A 251 21.80 5.64 4.39
CA SER A 251 22.71 4.79 3.61
C SER A 251 22.01 3.89 2.60
N GLY A 252 20.67 3.80 2.66
CA GLY A 252 19.87 3.00 1.73
C GLY A 252 18.42 2.85 2.17
N MET A 253 17.69 2.09 1.39
CA MET A 253 16.35 1.62 1.74
C MET A 253 16.40 0.12 2.00
N GLY A 254 15.65 -0.32 3.01
CA GLY A 254 15.38 -1.72 3.28
C GLY A 254 13.90 -2.03 3.19
N ILE A 255 13.57 -3.29 3.03
CA ILE A 255 12.21 -3.80 3.14
C ILE A 255 12.07 -4.56 4.46
N SER A 256 10.87 -4.65 5.01
CA SER A 256 10.63 -5.42 6.22
C SER A 256 10.96 -6.89 5.99
N PRO A 257 11.58 -7.58 6.97
CA PRO A 257 11.67 -9.03 6.93
C PRO A 257 10.28 -9.68 6.89
N ASP A 258 10.17 -10.87 6.32
CA ASP A 258 8.90 -11.61 6.18
C ASP A 258 8.17 -11.83 7.50
N ASN A 259 8.89 -11.83 8.62
CA ASN A 259 8.34 -12.03 9.96
C ASN A 259 7.88 -10.73 10.65
N VAL A 260 8.11 -9.56 10.04
CA VAL A 260 7.68 -8.27 10.59
C VAL A 260 6.29 -7.94 10.06
N GLN A 261 5.28 -8.22 10.87
CA GLN A 261 3.88 -7.96 10.54
C GLN A 261 3.40 -6.56 10.91
N SER A 262 4.06 -5.92 11.89
CA SER A 262 3.73 -4.56 12.32
C SER A 262 4.94 -3.87 12.92
N VAL A 263 4.90 -2.54 12.90
CA VAL A 263 5.95 -1.69 13.50
C VAL A 263 5.29 -0.59 14.32
N GLN A 264 5.78 -0.39 15.53
CA GLN A 264 5.29 0.63 16.46
C GLN A 264 6.42 1.58 16.87
N PHE A 265 6.93 2.38 15.94
CA PHE A 265 7.87 3.44 16.27
C PHE A 265 7.14 4.64 16.87
N GLN A 266 7.77 5.28 17.85
CA GLN A 266 7.23 6.46 18.51
C GLN A 266 7.82 7.75 17.95
N ASN A 267 9.10 7.74 17.64
CA ASN A 267 9.82 8.90 17.11
C ASN A 267 9.82 8.91 15.57
N GLY A 268 9.92 10.09 14.98
CA GLY A 268 10.04 10.23 13.52
C GLY A 268 8.77 9.89 12.73
N ARG A 269 7.59 10.07 13.32
CA ARG A 269 6.31 9.76 12.66
C ARG A 269 5.52 11.01 12.32
N CYS A 270 5.05 11.04 11.08
CA CYS A 270 4.21 12.11 10.56
C CYS A 270 3.25 11.50 9.55
N THR A 271 1.98 11.87 9.63
CA THR A 271 0.99 11.52 8.60
C THR A 271 1.24 12.31 7.32
N LEU A 272 0.73 11.84 6.18
CA LEU A 272 0.91 12.54 4.90
C LEU A 272 0.23 13.91 4.87
N ASP A 273 -0.74 14.15 5.73
CA ASP A 273 -1.37 15.45 5.95
C ASP A 273 -0.58 16.37 6.90
N GLY A 274 0.63 15.98 7.28
CA GLY A 274 1.54 16.80 8.08
C GLY A 274 1.32 16.74 9.59
N ARG A 275 0.38 15.92 10.08
CA ARG A 275 0.15 15.77 11.51
C ARG A 275 1.24 14.91 12.14
N LEU A 276 1.91 15.44 13.15
CA LEU A 276 2.90 14.70 13.92
C LEU A 276 2.23 13.62 14.79
N VAL A 277 2.87 12.45 14.87
CA VAL A 277 2.39 11.29 15.62
C VAL A 277 3.49 10.82 16.58
N GLY A 278 3.12 10.58 17.83
CA GLY A 278 4.09 10.19 18.88
C GLY A 278 5.02 11.35 19.28
N THR A 279 6.24 11.02 19.66
CA THR A 279 7.28 11.98 20.07
C THR A 279 8.09 12.51 18.89
N THR A 280 7.46 12.83 17.77
CA THR A 280 8.16 13.28 16.56
C THR A 280 8.68 14.72 16.72
N PRO A 281 9.99 14.97 16.60
CA PRO A 281 10.52 16.32 16.67
C PRO A 281 10.22 17.10 15.39
N VAL A 282 10.12 18.42 15.51
CA VAL A 282 9.91 19.33 14.38
C VAL A 282 11.21 19.77 13.69
N SER A 283 12.37 19.48 14.28
CA SER A 283 13.67 19.82 13.72
C SER A 283 14.70 18.73 13.94
N LEU A 284 15.69 18.65 13.05
CA LEU A 284 16.81 17.69 13.13
C LEU A 284 17.63 17.82 14.42
N SER A 285 17.68 19.01 15.02
CA SER A 285 18.42 19.25 16.26
C SER A 285 17.87 18.48 17.46
N HIS A 286 16.63 18.02 17.39
CA HIS A 286 15.96 17.31 18.49
C HIS A 286 16.04 15.78 18.33
N VAL A 287 16.47 15.29 17.19
CA VAL A 287 16.45 13.83 16.89
C VAL A 287 17.53 13.10 17.70
N ALA A 288 17.14 12.00 18.34
CA ALA A 288 18.01 11.11 19.13
C ALA A 288 18.88 11.83 20.16
N LYS A 289 18.36 12.89 20.75
CA LYS A 289 18.99 13.62 21.84
C LYS A 289 18.37 13.26 23.18
N ILE A 290 19.23 13.26 24.18
CA ILE A 290 18.84 13.01 25.58
C ILE A 290 19.36 14.16 26.41
N ARG A 291 18.51 14.71 27.23
CA ARG A 291 18.87 15.68 28.26
C ARG A 291 18.35 15.21 29.61
N GLY A 292 19.14 15.43 30.66
CA GLY A 292 18.72 15.05 31.99
C GLY A 292 19.73 15.39 33.06
N THR A 293 19.33 15.15 34.30
CA THR A 293 20.16 15.32 35.48
C THR A 293 20.53 13.95 36.03
N SER A 294 21.83 13.69 36.16
CA SER A 294 22.34 12.45 36.73
C SER A 294 22.63 12.62 38.21
N ASN A 295 22.34 11.58 38.99
CA ASN A 295 22.73 11.44 40.40
C ASN A 295 24.00 10.56 40.61
N GLY A 296 24.65 10.17 39.52
CA GLY A 296 25.83 9.28 39.53
C GLY A 296 25.59 7.93 38.86
N THR A 297 24.36 7.53 38.59
CA THR A 297 24.00 6.30 37.87
C THR A 297 22.75 6.48 37.08
N VAL A 298 21.72 7.06 37.72
CA VAL A 298 20.41 7.29 37.11
C VAL A 298 20.37 8.67 36.50
N ILE A 299 19.91 8.78 35.27
CA ILE A 299 19.62 10.02 34.57
C ILE A 299 18.12 10.25 34.66
N ASN A 300 17.73 11.31 35.34
CA ASN A 300 16.35 11.82 35.33
C ASN A 300 16.21 12.69 34.08
N LEU A 301 15.38 12.21 33.13
CA LEU A 301 15.19 12.84 31.84
C LEU A 301 14.39 14.13 31.95
N THR A 302 14.74 15.09 31.12
CA THR A 302 14.02 16.34 30.90
C THR A 302 13.73 16.50 29.42
N GLU A 303 12.88 17.44 29.06
CA GLU A 303 12.78 17.94 27.70
C GLU A 303 14.12 18.60 27.28
N LEU A 304 14.33 18.75 25.98
CA LEU A 304 15.61 19.28 25.48
C LEU A 304 15.85 20.75 25.82
N ASP A 305 14.82 21.49 26.13
CA ASP A 305 14.90 22.86 26.66
C ASP A 305 15.22 22.92 28.16
N GLY A 306 15.17 21.77 28.84
CA GLY A 306 15.43 21.62 30.26
C GLY A 306 14.19 21.67 31.14
N THR A 307 13.01 21.80 30.58
CA THR A 307 11.76 21.67 31.34
C THR A 307 11.60 20.23 31.83
N PRO A 308 11.00 20.01 33.00
CA PRO A 308 10.72 18.65 33.49
C PRO A 308 9.87 17.87 32.50
N PHE A 309 10.24 16.63 32.23
CA PHE A 309 9.36 15.69 31.55
C PHE A 309 8.33 15.16 32.53
N HIS A 310 7.07 15.28 32.18
CA HIS A 310 5.97 14.76 32.99
C HIS A 310 5.56 13.38 32.48
N PRO A 311 5.67 12.32 33.30
CA PRO A 311 5.14 11.01 32.95
C PRO A 311 3.68 11.13 32.51
N PHE A 312 3.30 10.36 31.49
CA PHE A 312 1.97 10.35 30.85
C PHE A 312 1.63 11.51 29.89
N GLU A 313 2.49 12.48 29.69
CA GLU A 313 2.34 13.45 28.59
C GLU A 313 2.77 12.90 27.24
N GLY A 314 3.52 11.82 27.27
CA GLY A 314 4.00 11.09 26.09
C GLY A 314 4.77 9.84 26.50
N PRO A 315 5.18 9.00 25.53
CA PRO A 315 5.94 7.78 25.81
C PRO A 315 7.36 8.07 26.31
N ALA A 316 7.92 9.23 25.95
CA ALA A 316 9.23 9.71 26.37
C ALA A 316 9.38 11.20 26.04
N PRO A 317 10.44 11.89 26.53
CA PRO A 317 10.77 13.24 26.06
C PRO A 317 10.93 13.31 24.53
N ILE A 318 10.62 14.47 23.95
CA ILE A 318 10.74 14.67 22.49
C ILE A 318 12.20 14.40 22.04
N GLY A 319 12.33 13.66 20.94
CA GLY A 319 13.63 13.30 20.37
C GLY A 319 14.31 12.09 21.03
N PHE A 320 13.66 11.45 21.99
CA PHE A 320 14.16 10.23 22.60
C PHE A 320 14.22 9.08 21.59
N PRO A 321 15.34 8.33 21.49
CA PRO A 321 15.50 7.26 20.51
C PRO A 321 14.54 6.09 20.73
N ASP A 322 14.03 5.52 19.63
CA ASP A 322 13.11 4.36 19.61
C ASP A 322 13.84 3.05 19.41
N LEU A 323 14.73 2.70 20.28
CA LEU A 323 15.47 1.44 20.20
C LEU A 323 15.36 0.68 21.51
N GLY A 324 14.87 -0.55 21.42
CA GLY A 324 14.86 -1.50 22.52
C GLY A 324 15.58 -2.78 22.14
N GLY A 325 15.82 -3.65 23.12
CA GLY A 325 16.46 -4.95 22.91
C GLY A 325 17.94 -4.91 22.53
N CYS A 326 18.61 -3.80 22.79
CA CYS A 326 20.05 -3.61 22.55
C CYS A 326 20.65 -2.68 23.61
N ASP A 327 21.96 -2.73 23.77
CA ASP A 327 22.71 -1.78 24.61
C ASP A 327 22.99 -0.50 23.81
N TRP A 328 22.78 0.64 24.45
CA TRP A 328 23.02 1.94 23.83
C TRP A 328 24.34 2.52 24.27
N HIS A 329 25.05 3.12 23.34
CA HIS A 329 26.23 3.93 23.56
C HIS A 329 25.90 5.38 23.22
N ILE A 330 25.95 6.24 24.21
CA ILE A 330 25.58 7.65 24.09
C ILE A 330 26.79 8.54 24.36
N ASN A 331 26.97 9.58 23.55
CA ASN A 331 27.95 10.63 23.79
C ASN A 331 27.27 11.77 24.56
N MET A 332 27.70 11.98 25.78
CA MET A 332 27.16 12.99 26.69
C MET A 332 28.15 14.10 26.97
N THR A 333 27.65 15.31 27.04
CA THR A 333 28.41 16.48 27.51
C THR A 333 27.78 16.99 28.79
N GLN A 334 28.57 17.14 29.82
CA GLN A 334 28.13 17.80 31.06
C GLN A 334 28.05 19.32 30.84
N PHE A 335 26.96 19.93 31.28
CA PHE A 335 26.84 21.39 31.21
C PHE A 335 28.00 22.09 31.91
N GLY A 336 28.57 23.08 31.23
CA GLY A 336 29.76 23.78 31.69
C GLY A 336 31.08 23.12 31.28
N HIS A 337 31.04 21.95 30.62
CA HIS A 337 32.21 21.27 30.08
C HIS A 337 32.16 21.20 28.56
N SER A 338 33.33 21.17 27.91
CA SER A 338 33.42 21.08 26.45
C SER A 338 33.71 19.66 25.96
N SER A 339 34.09 18.74 26.86
CA SER A 339 34.42 17.36 26.48
C SER A 339 33.18 16.48 26.43
N GLN A 340 33.09 15.68 25.38
CA GLN A 340 32.10 14.60 25.26
C GLN A 340 32.68 13.31 25.84
N THR A 341 31.87 12.58 26.56
CA THR A 341 32.21 11.26 27.10
C THR A 341 31.16 10.27 26.67
N GLN A 342 31.60 9.10 26.22
CA GLN A 342 30.71 8.00 25.88
C GLN A 342 30.33 7.21 27.11
N TYR A 343 29.04 6.94 27.27
CA TYR A 343 28.50 6.11 28.35
C TYR A 343 27.67 4.99 27.77
N ASP A 344 27.65 3.87 28.48
CA ASP A 344 26.81 2.73 28.17
C ASP A 344 25.50 2.83 28.96
N VAL A 345 24.36 2.79 28.26
CA VAL A 345 23.03 2.82 28.87
C VAL A 345 22.59 1.38 29.09
N ASP A 346 22.16 1.11 30.31
CA ASP A 346 21.54 -0.17 30.62
C ASP A 346 20.08 -0.18 30.12
N THR A 347 19.79 -1.02 29.14
CA THR A 347 18.46 -1.13 28.50
C THR A 347 17.65 -2.30 29.03
N THR A 348 17.99 -2.83 30.22
CA THR A 348 17.14 -3.84 30.88
C THR A 348 15.78 -3.23 31.29
N PRO A 349 14.71 -4.03 31.28
CA PRO A 349 13.35 -3.53 31.56
C PRO A 349 13.19 -2.77 32.89
N ASP A 350 13.98 -3.15 33.91
CA ASP A 350 13.86 -2.55 35.24
C ASP A 350 14.62 -1.22 35.39
N THR A 351 15.63 -0.99 34.55
CA THR A 351 16.50 0.20 34.62
C THR A 351 16.23 1.19 33.50
N PHE A 352 15.56 0.75 32.45
CA PHE A 352 15.26 1.52 31.26
C PHE A 352 13.75 1.83 31.21
N VAL A 353 13.37 2.93 31.85
CA VAL A 353 11.99 3.35 31.99
C VAL A 353 11.80 4.81 31.51
N PRO A 354 12.01 5.10 30.22
CA PRO A 354 11.95 6.44 29.68
C PRO A 354 10.56 7.08 29.83
N HIS A 355 9.50 6.29 29.85
CA HIS A 355 8.12 6.75 30.10
C HIS A 355 7.89 7.29 31.50
N LEU A 356 8.72 6.90 32.45
CA LEU A 356 8.78 7.48 33.80
C LEU A 356 9.86 8.54 33.96
N GLY A 357 10.53 8.89 32.84
CA GLY A 357 11.58 9.90 32.83
C GLY A 357 12.92 9.42 33.43
N SER A 358 13.23 8.11 33.38
CA SER A 358 14.43 7.58 34.01
C SER A 358 15.12 6.55 33.14
N ILE A 359 16.45 6.68 33.03
CA ILE A 359 17.34 5.67 32.44
C ILE A 359 18.60 5.54 33.30
N GLN A 360 19.35 4.45 33.17
CA GLN A 360 20.63 4.27 33.84
C GLN A 360 21.76 4.27 32.82
N ALA A 361 22.86 4.93 33.19
CA ALA A 361 24.09 4.95 32.40
C ALA A 361 25.29 4.62 33.29
N ASN A 362 26.12 3.68 32.84
CA ASN A 362 27.25 3.19 33.60
C ASN A 362 28.37 4.23 33.64
N GLY A 363 28.84 4.53 34.84
CA GLY A 363 29.98 5.42 35.05
C GLY A 363 29.72 6.92 34.86
N ILE A 364 28.47 7.33 34.67
CA ILE A 364 28.12 8.76 34.57
C ILE A 364 28.23 9.40 35.94
N GLY A 365 28.86 10.57 36.01
CA GLY A 365 28.92 11.37 37.24
C GLY A 365 27.64 12.13 37.54
N SER A 366 27.56 12.74 38.73
CA SER A 366 26.45 13.64 39.07
C SER A 366 26.55 14.95 38.29
N GLY A 367 25.42 15.45 37.78
CA GLY A 367 25.37 16.71 37.03
C GLY A 367 24.28 16.75 35.95
N ASN A 368 24.24 17.87 35.25
CA ASN A 368 23.32 18.06 34.11
C ASN A 368 24.02 17.70 32.79
N TYR A 369 23.36 16.93 31.96
CA TYR A 369 23.95 16.40 30.75
C TYR A 369 23.02 16.60 29.56
N ILE A 370 23.64 16.74 28.38
CA ILE A 370 22.99 16.63 27.08
C ILE A 370 23.82 15.72 26.18
N GLY A 371 23.18 14.87 25.39
CA GLY A 371 23.90 13.96 24.53
C GLY A 371 23.10 13.41 23.37
N VAL A 372 23.75 12.59 22.57
CA VAL A 372 23.20 11.93 21.39
C VAL A 372 23.52 10.44 21.40
N LEU A 373 22.66 9.66 20.78
CA LEU A 373 22.95 8.25 20.51
C LEU A 373 24.17 8.16 19.59
N SER A 374 25.22 7.48 20.01
CA SER A 374 26.43 7.28 19.22
C SER A 374 26.41 5.99 18.42
N TRP A 375 25.98 4.89 19.03
CA TRP A 375 25.79 3.59 18.37
C TRP A 375 25.09 2.61 19.32
N VAL A 376 24.72 1.43 18.78
CA VAL A 376 24.09 0.34 19.55
C VAL A 376 24.84 -0.96 19.33
N SER A 377 24.76 -1.86 20.30
CA SER A 377 25.35 -3.20 20.23
C SER A 377 24.35 -4.27 20.69
N PRO A 378 24.62 -5.55 20.39
CA PRO A 378 23.91 -6.65 21.02
C PRO A 378 23.91 -6.50 22.54
N PRO A 379 22.82 -6.91 23.23
CA PRO A 379 22.77 -6.82 24.68
C PRO A 379 23.86 -7.68 25.32
N SER A 380 24.49 -7.18 26.37
CA SER A 380 25.50 -7.90 27.16
C SER A 380 24.89 -9.06 27.98
N HIS A 381 23.55 -9.19 28.00
CA HIS A 381 22.83 -10.23 28.72
C HIS A 381 22.75 -11.54 27.91
N PRO A 382 22.86 -12.71 28.55
CA PRO A 382 22.95 -14.00 27.86
C PRO A 382 21.71 -14.43 27.06
N SER A 383 20.62 -13.69 27.09
CA SER A 383 19.38 -14.02 26.40
C SER A 383 19.23 -13.46 24.98
N GLY A 384 20.21 -12.69 24.46
CA GLY A 384 20.12 -12.13 23.12
C GLY A 384 21.49 -12.02 22.44
N SER A 385 21.67 -12.78 21.37
CA SER A 385 22.90 -12.71 20.54
C SER A 385 22.81 -11.70 19.39
N GLN A 386 21.64 -11.07 19.18
CA GLN A 386 21.41 -10.14 18.07
C GLN A 386 20.67 -8.88 18.54
N VAL A 387 21.04 -7.74 17.96
CA VAL A 387 20.33 -6.47 18.14
C VAL A 387 19.00 -6.54 17.40
N ASP A 388 17.91 -6.36 18.12
CA ASP A 388 16.58 -6.24 17.53
C ASP A 388 16.23 -4.76 17.29
N LEU A 389 16.58 -4.27 16.10
CA LEU A 389 16.37 -2.87 15.71
C LEU A 389 14.90 -2.53 15.43
N TRP A 390 14.02 -3.55 15.37
CA TRP A 390 12.60 -3.39 15.12
C TRP A 390 11.79 -3.18 16.40
N LYS A 391 12.36 -3.52 17.55
CA LYS A 391 11.73 -3.29 18.85
C LYS A 391 11.87 -1.85 19.28
N ILE A 392 10.78 -1.30 19.82
CA ILE A 392 10.80 -0.04 20.56
C ILE A 392 11.25 -0.29 22.01
N PRO A 393 11.69 0.75 22.76
CA PRO A 393 11.91 0.66 24.19
C PRO A 393 10.65 0.15 24.92
N ASN A 394 10.86 -0.42 26.11
CA ASN A 394 9.73 -0.77 26.97
C ASN A 394 9.18 0.51 27.64
N TYR A 395 8.02 0.98 27.13
CA TYR A 395 7.34 2.16 27.67
C TYR A 395 6.32 1.84 28.79
N GLY A 396 6.36 0.62 29.33
CA GLY A 396 5.45 0.18 30.35
C GLY A 396 4.31 -0.71 29.82
N SER A 397 3.63 -1.35 30.76
CA SER A 397 2.54 -2.29 30.46
C SER A 397 1.18 -1.85 30.98
N SER A 398 1.07 -0.68 31.64
CA SER A 398 -0.19 -0.18 32.15
C SER A 398 -1.08 0.38 31.02
N ILE A 399 -2.38 0.24 31.16
CA ILE A 399 -3.37 0.72 30.15
C ILE A 399 -3.26 2.24 29.96
N THR A 400 -2.95 2.97 31.01
CA THR A 400 -2.80 4.44 30.97
C THR A 400 -1.58 4.86 30.15
N GLU A 401 -0.52 4.11 30.19
CA GLU A 401 0.71 4.37 29.43
C GLU A 401 0.53 4.03 27.95
N ALA A 402 -0.23 2.97 27.64
CA ALA A 402 -0.49 2.54 26.28
C ALA A 402 -1.27 3.58 25.44
N THR A 403 -2.04 4.46 26.07
CA THR A 403 -2.82 5.49 25.36
C THR A 403 -1.97 6.60 24.75
N HIS A 404 -0.73 6.75 25.20
CA HIS A 404 0.21 7.76 24.70
C HIS A 404 1.13 7.22 23.60
N LEU A 405 1.07 5.92 23.32
CA LEU A 405 1.87 5.30 22.27
C LEU A 405 1.27 5.59 20.89
N ALA A 406 2.14 5.86 19.93
CA ALA A 406 1.72 5.91 18.53
C ALA A 406 1.21 4.53 18.07
N PRO A 407 0.16 4.47 17.24
CA PRO A 407 -0.40 3.20 16.79
C PRO A 407 0.59 2.40 15.95
N SER A 408 0.45 1.09 15.95
CA SER A 408 1.22 0.20 15.09
C SER A 408 0.89 0.45 13.62
N VAL A 409 1.91 0.33 12.77
CA VAL A 409 1.80 0.37 11.32
C VAL A 409 1.82 -1.05 10.79
N TYR A 410 0.87 -1.38 9.93
CA TYR A 410 0.73 -2.69 9.32
C TYR A 410 0.88 -2.58 7.80
N PRO A 411 1.60 -3.52 7.15
CA PRO A 411 1.56 -3.62 5.71
C PRO A 411 0.13 -4.00 5.26
N PRO A 412 -0.37 -3.45 4.16
CA PRO A 412 -1.79 -3.61 3.76
C PRO A 412 -2.12 -5.01 3.22
N GLY A 413 -1.17 -5.90 3.06
CA GLY A 413 -1.32 -7.15 2.32
C GLY A 413 -0.97 -7.01 0.83
N PHE A 414 -1.53 -7.83 -0.04
CA PHE A 414 -1.31 -7.79 -1.51
C PHE A 414 0.15 -7.99 -1.95
N GLY A 415 0.97 -8.66 -1.14
CA GLY A 415 2.40 -8.82 -1.41
C GLY A 415 3.24 -7.56 -1.12
N GLU A 416 2.64 -6.53 -0.59
CA GLU A 416 3.35 -5.32 -0.17
C GLU A 416 4.07 -5.54 1.16
N VAL A 417 5.25 -4.94 1.27
CA VAL A 417 6.07 -4.94 2.49
C VAL A 417 6.41 -3.51 2.89
N LEU A 418 6.64 -3.31 4.18
CA LEU A 418 7.04 -2.00 4.69
C LEU A 418 8.45 -1.63 4.20
N VAL A 419 8.60 -0.38 3.80
CA VAL A 419 9.88 0.21 3.41
C VAL A 419 10.46 0.96 4.59
N PHE A 420 11.75 0.75 4.83
CA PHE A 420 12.51 1.46 5.85
C PHE A 420 13.65 2.22 5.21
N PHE A 421 13.84 3.43 5.68
CA PHE A 421 15.03 4.20 5.37
C PHE A 421 16.11 3.80 6.37
N MET A 422 17.22 3.28 5.84
CA MET A 422 18.27 2.69 6.63
C MET A 422 19.44 3.65 6.73
N SER A 423 19.96 3.85 7.93
CA SER A 423 21.20 4.57 8.17
C SER A 423 22.21 3.66 8.84
N LYS A 424 23.47 3.79 8.44
CA LYS A 424 24.56 3.05 9.07
C LYS A 424 24.85 3.67 10.44
N ILE A 425 24.86 2.83 11.47
CA ILE A 425 25.24 3.25 12.83
C ILE A 425 26.77 3.24 12.94
N PRO A 426 27.41 4.30 13.45
CA PRO A 426 28.85 4.27 13.76
C PRO A 426 29.10 3.29 14.91
N GLY A 427 30.25 2.57 14.86
CA GLY A 427 30.64 1.63 15.90
C GLY A 427 31.11 0.28 15.36
N PRO A 428 31.47 -0.66 16.25
CA PRO A 428 31.87 -2.00 15.85
C PRO A 428 30.64 -2.81 15.36
N GLY A 429 30.71 -3.28 14.13
CA GLY A 429 29.66 -4.10 13.52
C GLY A 429 28.95 -3.41 12.35
N ALA A 430 28.22 -4.22 11.57
CA ALA A 430 27.49 -3.75 10.39
C ALA A 430 25.98 -3.56 10.71
N TYR A 431 25.69 -2.74 11.71
CA TYR A 431 24.30 -2.46 12.08
C TYR A 431 23.74 -1.27 11.32
N SER A 432 22.45 -1.33 11.03
CA SER A 432 21.69 -0.25 10.43
C SER A 432 20.49 0.11 11.29
N LEU A 433 20.19 1.39 11.36
CA LEU A 433 19.06 1.92 12.11
C LEU A 433 17.93 2.23 11.12
N PRO A 434 16.76 1.57 11.20
CA PRO A 434 15.64 1.84 10.34
C PRO A 434 14.79 3.01 10.85
N CYS A 435 14.14 3.74 9.95
CA CYS A 435 13.04 4.65 10.25
C CYS A 435 11.98 4.59 9.16
N LEU A 436 10.74 4.95 9.49
CA LEU A 436 9.62 4.93 8.53
C LEU A 436 9.71 6.05 7.50
N LEU A 437 10.07 7.25 7.95
CA LEU A 437 10.27 8.42 7.09
C LEU A 437 11.56 9.14 7.49
N PRO A 438 12.30 9.70 6.54
CA PRO A 438 13.41 10.60 6.82
C PRO A 438 12.96 11.87 7.55
N GLN A 439 13.85 12.49 8.31
CA GLN A 439 13.54 13.70 9.06
C GLN A 439 13.17 14.88 8.15
N GLU A 440 13.80 15.01 7.00
CA GLU A 440 13.52 16.07 6.03
C GLU A 440 12.11 15.94 5.46
N TYR A 441 11.62 14.72 5.25
CA TYR A 441 10.24 14.47 4.82
C TYR A 441 9.24 14.84 5.91
N ILE A 442 9.52 14.48 7.15
CA ILE A 442 8.67 14.82 8.31
C ILE A 442 8.59 16.34 8.47
N SER A 443 9.72 17.03 8.40
CA SER A 443 9.76 18.49 8.51
C SER A 443 9.01 19.18 7.38
N HIS A 444 9.12 18.65 6.15
CA HIS A 444 8.39 19.17 4.99
C HIS A 444 6.88 18.95 5.14
N LEU A 445 6.45 17.73 5.46
CA LEU A 445 5.03 17.42 5.64
C LEU A 445 4.40 18.21 6.79
N ALA A 446 5.14 18.43 7.89
CA ALA A 446 4.67 19.23 9.03
C ALA A 446 4.59 20.74 8.72
N SER A 447 5.39 21.24 7.77
CA SER A 447 5.40 22.65 7.35
C SER A 447 4.33 22.97 6.29
N GLU A 448 3.94 21.98 5.49
CA GLU A 448 2.92 22.14 4.46
C GLU A 448 1.52 22.09 5.11
N GLN A 449 0.69 23.09 4.82
CA GLN A 449 -0.73 22.98 5.15
C GLN A 449 -1.36 21.88 4.31
N ALA A 450 -1.85 20.86 4.98
CA ALA A 450 -2.23 19.58 4.45
C ALA A 450 -3.09 19.66 3.18
N PRO A 451 -2.65 19.04 2.07
CA PRO A 451 -3.54 18.76 0.96
C PRO A 451 -4.58 17.71 1.38
N THR A 452 -5.74 17.71 0.77
CA THR A 452 -6.70 16.63 0.92
C THR A 452 -6.02 15.33 0.48
N VAL A 453 -5.83 14.42 1.41
CA VAL A 453 -5.10 13.18 1.20
C VAL A 453 -6.04 12.16 0.56
N GLY A 454 -5.63 11.56 -0.56
CA GLY A 454 -6.28 10.38 -1.13
C GLY A 454 -6.03 9.13 -0.27
N GLU A 455 -6.41 7.95 -0.76
CA GLU A 455 -6.19 6.69 -0.03
C GLU A 455 -4.71 6.31 0.06
N ALA A 456 -3.94 6.55 -0.99
CA ALA A 456 -2.51 6.37 -1.04
C ALA A 456 -1.88 7.25 -2.13
N ALA A 457 -0.64 7.66 -1.93
CA ALA A 457 0.15 8.34 -2.94
C ALA A 457 1.04 7.35 -3.68
N LEU A 458 0.94 7.31 -5.01
CA LEU A 458 1.87 6.55 -5.84
C LEU A 458 3.12 7.40 -6.05
N LEU A 459 4.26 6.85 -5.67
CA LEU A 459 5.57 7.46 -5.83
C LEU A 459 6.42 6.62 -6.79
N HIS A 460 7.11 7.28 -7.69
CA HIS A 460 8.19 6.67 -8.45
C HIS A 460 9.54 7.03 -7.81
N TYR A 461 10.37 6.04 -7.61
CA TYR A 461 11.76 6.25 -7.27
C TYR A 461 12.55 6.36 -8.56
N VAL A 462 13.11 7.53 -8.84
CA VAL A 462 13.70 7.88 -10.13
C VAL A 462 15.18 8.15 -9.95
N ASP A 463 15.98 7.61 -10.84
CA ASP A 463 17.39 7.98 -10.98
C ASP A 463 17.46 9.36 -11.66
N PRO A 464 17.99 10.40 -11.00
CA PRO A 464 18.02 11.75 -11.54
C PRO A 464 18.94 11.90 -12.75
N ASP A 465 19.95 11.04 -12.89
CA ASP A 465 20.92 11.13 -13.98
C ASP A 465 20.36 10.57 -15.29
N THR A 466 19.60 9.49 -15.19
CA THR A 466 19.04 8.79 -16.35
C THR A 466 17.55 9.06 -16.57
N GLY A 467 16.86 9.62 -15.59
CA GLY A 467 15.41 9.80 -15.60
C GLY A 467 14.62 8.47 -15.53
N ARG A 468 15.30 7.36 -15.28
CA ARG A 468 14.68 6.04 -15.26
C ARG A 468 14.00 5.76 -13.93
N THR A 469 12.77 5.22 -13.99
CA THR A 469 12.08 4.73 -12.80
C THR A 469 12.71 3.42 -12.34
N LEU A 470 13.13 3.40 -11.08
CA LEU A 470 13.79 2.27 -10.43
C LEU A 470 12.80 1.40 -9.63
N GLY A 471 11.63 1.94 -9.32
CA GLY A 471 10.58 1.21 -8.61
C GLY A 471 9.35 2.06 -8.32
N GLU A 472 8.25 1.38 -8.04
CA GLU A 472 7.00 1.99 -7.60
C GLU A 472 6.81 1.77 -6.10
N PHE A 473 6.38 2.82 -5.43
CA PHE A 473 6.15 2.84 -3.98
C PHE A 473 4.79 3.47 -3.71
N LYS A 474 4.14 3.03 -2.65
CA LYS A 474 2.96 3.70 -2.11
C LYS A 474 3.30 4.38 -0.79
N ALA A 475 2.85 5.60 -0.64
CA ALA A 475 2.83 6.29 0.64
C ALA A 475 1.40 6.29 1.19
N TYR A 476 1.23 5.76 2.38
CA TYR A 476 -0.08 5.68 3.04
C TYR A 476 -0.31 6.88 3.97
N PRO A 477 -1.58 7.27 4.20
CA PRO A 477 -1.93 8.41 5.04
C PRO A 477 -1.29 8.37 6.43
N ASP A 478 -1.06 7.18 6.97
CA ASP A 478 -0.43 6.99 8.28
C ASP A 478 1.07 7.32 8.32
N GLY A 479 1.68 7.64 7.16
CA GLY A 479 3.07 8.10 7.10
C GLY A 479 4.11 7.00 6.95
N PHE A 480 3.83 5.98 6.18
CA PHE A 480 4.79 4.93 5.83
C PHE A 480 4.72 4.61 4.33
N LEU A 481 5.77 4.01 3.82
CA LEU A 481 5.88 3.57 2.44
C LEU A 481 5.84 2.05 2.36
N THR A 482 5.27 1.56 1.27
CA THR A 482 5.29 0.14 0.91
C THR A 482 5.82 -0.05 -0.51
N CYS A 483 6.32 -1.22 -0.79
CA CYS A 483 6.68 -1.68 -2.13
C CYS A 483 6.42 -3.18 -2.27
N VAL A 484 6.44 -3.67 -3.49
CA VAL A 484 6.41 -5.11 -3.77
C VAL A 484 7.83 -5.56 -4.09
N PRO A 485 8.43 -6.46 -3.31
CA PRO A 485 9.78 -6.96 -3.57
C PRO A 485 9.81 -7.81 -4.84
N ASN A 486 10.93 -7.80 -5.54
CA ASN A 486 11.15 -8.68 -6.68
C ASN A 486 11.72 -10.02 -6.18
N GLY A 487 10.85 -11.03 -6.13
CA GLY A 487 11.22 -12.38 -5.67
C GLY A 487 11.26 -12.53 -4.14
N ALA A 488 11.50 -13.77 -3.70
CA ALA A 488 11.48 -14.17 -2.29
C ALA A 488 12.80 -13.85 -1.53
N SER A 489 13.51 -12.80 -1.88
CA SER A 489 14.75 -12.44 -1.18
C SER A 489 14.44 -11.69 0.11
N SER A 490 14.74 -12.31 1.24
CA SER A 490 14.66 -11.76 2.59
C SER A 490 15.75 -10.72 2.91
N GLY A 491 16.29 -10.04 1.91
CA GLY A 491 17.37 -9.06 2.07
C GLY A 491 17.00 -7.67 1.54
N PRO A 492 17.66 -6.61 2.03
CA PRO A 492 17.45 -5.27 1.50
C PRO A 492 17.82 -5.23 0.03
N GLN A 493 16.86 -4.85 -0.82
CA GLN A 493 17.16 -4.58 -2.21
C GLN A 493 18.02 -3.31 -2.28
N GLN A 494 19.18 -3.41 -2.89
CA GLN A 494 20.06 -2.26 -3.07
C GLN A 494 19.54 -1.43 -4.24
N LEU A 495 18.83 -0.37 -3.92
CA LEU A 495 18.52 0.70 -4.87
C LEU A 495 19.60 1.78 -4.79
N PRO A 496 19.92 2.46 -5.89
CA PRO A 496 20.88 3.57 -5.88
C PRO A 496 20.45 4.64 -4.86
N ILE A 497 21.40 5.12 -4.05
CA ILE A 497 21.13 6.12 -3.00
C ILE A 497 21.03 7.56 -3.51
N ASN A 498 21.31 7.78 -4.80
CA ASN A 498 21.16 9.08 -5.46
C ASN A 498 19.76 9.31 -6.06
N GLY A 499 18.88 8.30 -5.99
CA GLY A 499 17.52 8.41 -6.51
C GLY A 499 16.65 9.38 -5.71
N VAL A 500 15.57 9.83 -6.34
CA VAL A 500 14.62 10.78 -5.81
C VAL A 500 13.21 10.21 -5.90
N PHE A 501 12.39 10.43 -4.87
CA PHE A 501 10.97 10.11 -4.91
C PHE A 501 10.19 11.21 -5.61
N VAL A 502 9.40 10.81 -6.61
CA VAL A 502 8.54 11.72 -7.38
C VAL A 502 7.10 11.28 -7.21
N PHE A 503 6.24 12.21 -6.83
CA PHE A 503 4.80 11.95 -6.77
C PHE A 503 4.22 11.82 -8.17
N VAL A 504 3.44 10.77 -8.39
CA VAL A 504 2.78 10.50 -9.68
C VAL A 504 1.30 10.85 -9.60
N SER A 505 0.59 10.21 -8.69
CA SER A 505 -0.85 10.39 -8.53
C SER A 505 -1.34 9.83 -7.20
N TRP A 506 -2.56 10.21 -6.81
CA TRP A 506 -3.28 9.48 -5.79
C TRP A 506 -3.86 8.20 -6.38
N VAL A 507 -3.75 7.10 -5.67
CA VAL A 507 -4.23 5.79 -6.08
C VAL A 507 -5.09 5.17 -4.99
N SER A 508 -5.90 4.18 -5.38
CA SER A 508 -6.59 3.34 -4.41
C SER A 508 -5.58 2.52 -3.58
N ARG A 509 -5.93 2.24 -2.34
CA ARG A 509 -5.16 1.31 -1.52
C ARG A 509 -4.99 -0.07 -2.18
N PHE A 510 -5.88 -0.46 -3.07
CA PHE A 510 -5.85 -1.73 -3.81
C PHE A 510 -5.04 -1.66 -5.11
N TYR A 511 -4.50 -0.50 -5.47
CA TYR A 511 -3.62 -0.40 -6.62
C TYR A 511 -2.44 -1.37 -6.46
N GLN A 512 -2.21 -2.21 -7.47
CA GLN A 512 -1.12 -3.18 -7.46
C GLN A 512 0.17 -2.51 -7.95
N LEU A 513 1.15 -2.47 -7.07
CA LEU A 513 2.48 -1.95 -7.39
C LEU A 513 3.24 -2.93 -8.28
N LYS A 514 4.01 -2.39 -9.19
CA LYS A 514 4.99 -3.18 -9.92
C LYS A 514 6.15 -3.55 -8.99
N PRO A 515 6.65 -4.81 -9.07
CA PRO A 515 7.80 -5.22 -8.29
C PRO A 515 9.00 -4.29 -8.51
N VAL A 516 9.71 -3.98 -7.43
CA VAL A 516 10.89 -3.13 -7.46
C VAL A 516 12.01 -3.81 -8.26
N GLY A 517 12.69 -3.06 -9.13
CA GLY A 517 13.76 -3.59 -9.99
C GLY A 517 13.31 -4.16 -11.32
N THR A 518 12.01 -4.26 -11.60
CA THR A 518 11.54 -4.50 -12.96
C THR A 518 11.68 -3.22 -13.77
N ALA A 519 12.57 -3.26 -14.76
CA ALA A 519 12.75 -2.14 -15.66
C ALA A 519 11.43 -1.83 -16.37
N SER A 520 10.80 -0.73 -16.00
CA SER A 520 9.74 -0.16 -16.83
C SER A 520 10.42 0.36 -18.10
N SER A 521 10.18 -0.31 -19.23
CA SER A 521 10.48 0.30 -20.53
C SER A 521 9.62 1.57 -20.59
N ALA A 522 10.26 2.71 -20.53
CA ALA A 522 9.61 3.98 -20.82
C ALA A 522 8.95 3.88 -22.21
N ARG A 523 7.65 4.02 -22.26
CA ARG A 523 6.93 4.43 -23.46
C ARG A 523 6.60 5.90 -23.35
#